data_7c50dd702cb7be23a6f25b2e6a2a9593
#
_entry.id   7c50dd702cb7be23a6f25b2e6a2a9593
#
_cell.length_a   1.000
_cell.length_b   1.000
_cell.length_c   1.000
_cell.angle_alpha   90.00
_cell.angle_beta   90.00
_cell.angle_gamma   90.00
#
_symmetry.space_group_name_H-M   'P 1'
#
loop_
_entity.id
_entity.type
_entity.pdbx_description
1 polymer ?
#
loop_
_entity_poly.entity_id
_entity_poly.type
_entity_poly.pdbx_seq_one_letter_code
_entity_poly.pdbx_strand_id
1 'polypeptide(L)' 'MANILAGPLMALAPAIGHIAGKGATVILSGILEHQARGVINAYARQGMILNQKLQRKDWTTLILEMP' A
#
# COMPACT_ATOMS: atom_id res chain seq x y z
N MET A 1 -10.24 10.37 -13.81
CA MET A 1 -9.29 10.02 -12.79
C MET A 1 -8.58 8.71 -13.10
N ALA A 2 -7.33 8.71 -12.94
CA ALA A 2 -6.58 7.51 -13.22
C ALA A 2 -6.91 6.43 -12.19
N ASN A 3 -7.25 5.27 -12.68
CA ASN A 3 -7.44 4.13 -11.82
C ASN A 3 -6.10 3.47 -11.63
N ILE A 4 -5.46 3.84 -10.54
CA ILE A 4 -4.24 3.17 -10.21
C ILE A 4 -4.61 1.81 -9.67
N LEU A 5 -4.30 0.82 -10.44
CA LEU A 5 -4.65 -0.52 -10.08
C LEU A 5 -3.61 -1.12 -9.16
N ALA A 6 -4.02 -2.16 -8.46
CA ALA A 6 -3.14 -2.83 -7.52
C ALA A 6 -1.85 -3.32 -8.17
N GLY A 7 -1.92 -3.74 -9.45
CA GLY A 7 -0.73 -4.19 -10.15
C GLY A 7 0.40 -3.18 -10.15
N PRO A 8 0.16 -1.95 -10.63
CA PRO A 8 1.19 -0.91 -10.58
C PRO A 8 1.66 -0.60 -9.17
N LEU A 9 0.75 -0.58 -8.18
CA LEU A 9 1.13 -0.32 -6.80
C LEU A 9 2.04 -1.42 -6.26
N MET A 10 1.73 -2.67 -6.57
CA MET A 10 2.57 -3.77 -6.13
C MET A 10 3.94 -3.73 -6.82
N ALA A 11 3.97 -3.34 -8.09
CA ALA A 11 5.22 -3.23 -8.83
C ALA A 11 6.11 -2.13 -8.26
N LEU A 12 5.53 -1.09 -7.67
CA LEU A 12 6.28 0.00 -7.07
C LEU A 12 6.79 -0.31 -5.67
N ALA A 13 6.29 -1.38 -5.05
CA ALA A 13 6.64 -1.67 -3.67
C ALA A 13 8.14 -1.75 -3.43
N PRO A 14 8.94 -2.44 -4.26
CA PRO A 14 10.39 -2.47 -4.01
C PRO A 14 11.03 -1.09 -4.06
N ALA A 15 10.62 -0.24 -5.02
CA ALA A 15 11.18 1.10 -5.12
C ALA A 15 10.80 1.94 -3.92
N ILE A 16 9.54 1.88 -3.50
CA ILE A 16 9.08 2.65 -2.36
C ILE A 16 9.75 2.14 -1.09
N GLY A 17 9.86 0.83 -0.93
CA GLY A 17 10.55 0.26 0.22
C GLY A 17 12.01 0.68 0.28
N HIS A 18 12.64 0.83 -0.89
CA HIS A 18 14.03 1.23 -0.94
C HIS A 18 14.25 2.66 -0.49
N ILE A 19 13.34 3.57 -0.89
CA ILE A 19 13.50 4.98 -0.54
C ILE A 19 12.83 5.35 0.78
N ALA A 20 11.94 4.51 1.29
CA ALA A 20 11.26 4.79 2.54
C ALA A 20 12.23 4.57 3.69
N GLY A 21 12.54 5.63 4.41
CA GLY A 21 13.40 5.51 5.57
C GLY A 21 12.64 5.01 6.77
N LYS A 22 13.39 4.65 7.80
CA LYS A 22 12.83 4.22 9.08
C LYS A 22 11.88 5.28 9.60
N GLY A 23 10.70 4.87 9.98
CA GLY A 23 9.66 5.79 10.47
C GLY A 23 8.80 6.38 9.37
N ALA A 24 9.05 6.06 8.11
CA ALA A 24 8.27 6.61 7.01
C ALA A 24 6.86 6.05 7.02
N THR A 25 5.92 6.90 6.60
CA THR A 25 4.52 6.51 6.46
C THR A 25 4.15 6.59 4.99
N VAL A 26 3.52 5.54 4.49
CA VAL A 26 3.06 5.49 3.11
C VAL A 26 1.55 5.33 3.12
N ILE A 27 0.87 6.20 2.38
CA ILE A 27 -0.59 6.17 2.27
C ILE A 27 -0.96 5.83 0.85
N LEU A 28 -1.65 4.72 0.68
CA LEU A 28 -2.11 4.24 -0.62
C LEU A 28 -3.63 4.26 -0.64
N SER A 29 -4.21 4.92 -1.64
CA SER A 29 -5.65 4.99 -1.75
C SER A 29 -6.09 4.64 -3.15
N GLY A 30 -7.42 4.49 -3.32
CA GLY A 30 -7.96 4.12 -4.63
C GLY A 30 -7.79 2.65 -4.95
N ILE A 31 -7.64 1.81 -3.93
CA ILE A 31 -7.46 0.38 -4.09
C ILE A 31 -8.81 -0.30 -3.93
N LEU A 32 -9.13 -1.21 -4.82
CA LEU A 32 -10.36 -2.00 -4.68
C LEU A 32 -10.17 -2.99 -3.55
N GLU A 33 -11.25 -3.28 -2.84
CA GLU A 33 -11.16 -4.10 -1.66
C GLU A 33 -10.52 -5.47 -1.93
N HIS A 34 -10.90 -6.12 -3.02
CA HIS A 34 -10.37 -7.44 -3.32
C HIS A 34 -8.88 -7.42 -3.70
N GLN A 35 -8.33 -6.23 -3.95
CA GLN A 35 -6.92 -6.08 -4.30
C GLN A 35 -6.06 -5.70 -3.10
N ALA A 36 -6.70 -5.28 -2.01
CA ALA A 36 -5.98 -4.73 -0.87
C ALA A 36 -4.98 -5.73 -0.28
N ARG A 37 -5.38 -6.99 -0.17
CA ARG A 37 -4.50 -8.00 0.42
C ARG A 37 -3.21 -8.16 -0.38
N GLY A 38 -3.30 -8.17 -1.71
CA GLY A 38 -2.12 -8.28 -2.55
C GLY A 38 -1.19 -7.11 -2.37
N VAL A 39 -1.75 -5.91 -2.27
CA VAL A 39 -0.96 -4.71 -2.06
C VAL A 39 -0.29 -4.75 -0.69
N ILE A 40 -1.04 -5.12 0.35
CA ILE A 40 -0.47 -5.24 1.69
C ILE A 40 0.69 -6.23 1.71
N ASN A 41 0.51 -7.38 1.06
CA ASN A 41 1.55 -8.39 1.03
C ASN A 41 2.79 -7.90 0.29
N ALA A 42 2.61 -7.19 -0.83
CA ALA A 42 3.74 -6.68 -1.59
C ALA A 42 4.57 -5.71 -0.76
N TYR A 43 3.91 -4.85 0.01
CA TYR A 43 4.61 -3.88 0.84
C TYR A 43 5.18 -4.53 2.11
N ALA A 44 4.52 -5.57 2.62
CA ALA A 44 5.05 -6.31 3.76
C ALA A 44 6.38 -6.96 3.42
N ARG A 45 6.56 -7.39 2.17
CA ARG A 45 7.83 -7.98 1.74
C ARG A 45 8.97 -6.98 1.79
N GLN A 46 8.64 -5.69 1.76
CA GLN A 46 9.63 -4.62 1.86
C GLN A 46 9.86 -4.20 3.31
N GLY A 47 9.25 -4.91 4.26
CA GLY A 47 9.42 -4.62 5.67
C GLY A 47 8.41 -3.64 6.23
N MET A 48 7.40 -3.26 5.45
CA MET A 48 6.39 -2.30 5.91
C MET A 48 5.27 -3.01 6.65
N ILE A 49 4.71 -2.32 7.62
CA ILE A 49 3.64 -2.85 8.46
C ILE A 49 2.37 -2.06 8.18
N LEU A 50 1.26 -2.77 8.03
CA LEU A 50 -0.03 -2.13 7.87
C LEU A 50 -0.45 -1.52 9.21
N ASN A 51 -0.52 -0.20 9.25
CA ASN A 51 -0.93 0.51 10.44
C ASN A 51 -2.45 0.62 10.51
N GLN A 52 -3.07 0.98 9.39
CA GLN A 52 -4.51 1.18 9.37
C GLN A 52 -5.06 0.89 7.98
N LYS A 53 -6.25 0.32 7.96
CA LYS A 53 -6.97 0.06 6.73
C LYS A 53 -8.32 0.76 6.83
N LEU A 54 -8.54 1.72 5.94
CA LEU A 54 -9.78 2.45 5.88
C LEU A 54 -10.55 2.00 4.66
N GLN A 55 -11.82 1.68 4.83
CA GLN A 55 -12.63 1.21 3.73
C GLN A 55 -13.86 2.08 3.56
N ARG A 56 -14.12 2.47 2.31
CA ARG A 56 -15.28 3.26 1.96
C ARG A 56 -15.91 2.67 0.73
N LYS A 57 -17.10 2.09 0.86
CA LYS A 57 -17.75 1.40 -0.25
C LYS A 57 -16.78 0.38 -0.82
N ASP A 58 -16.42 0.53 -2.09
CA ASP A 58 -15.52 -0.41 -2.75
C ASP A 58 -14.06 0.02 -2.69
N TRP A 59 -13.78 1.18 -2.10
CA TRP A 59 -12.44 1.74 -2.10
C TRP A 59 -11.75 1.53 -0.77
N THR A 60 -10.48 1.24 -0.82
CA THR A 60 -9.67 1.00 0.36
C THR A 60 -8.49 1.94 0.38
N THR A 61 -8.20 2.47 1.56
CA THR A 61 -6.99 3.27 1.80
C THR A 61 -6.15 2.51 2.82
N LEU A 62 -4.88 2.35 2.49
CA LEU A 62 -3.95 1.63 3.36
C LEU A 62 -2.92 2.61 3.88
N ILE A 63 -2.68 2.57 5.17
CA ILE A 63 -1.64 3.37 5.81
C ILE A 63 -0.60 2.40 6.33
N LEU A 64 0.58 2.47 5.74
CA LEU A 64 1.67 1.56 6.04
C LEU A 64 2.82 2.32 6.66
N GLU A 65 3.55 1.66 7.53
CA GLU A 65 4.70 2.27 8.19
C GLU A 65 5.94 1.41 8.03
N MET A 66 7.08 2.08 7.90
CA MET A 66 8.37 1.42 7.93
C MET A 66 8.89 1.52 9.37
N PRO A 67 8.96 0.41 10.09
CA PRO A 67 9.39 0.45 11.49
C PRO A 67 10.86 0.82 11.66
#